data_79a4d0981d655cdb09857ccb5cded6d6
#
_entry.id   79a4d0981d655cdb09857ccb5cded6d6
#
_cell.length_a   1.000
_cell.length_b   1.000
_cell.length_c   1.000
_cell.angle_alpha   90.00
_cell.angle_beta   90.00
_cell.angle_gamma   90.00
#
_symmetry.space_group_name_H-M   'P 1'
#
loop_
_entity.id
_entity.type
_entity.pdbx_description
1 polymer ?
#
loop_
_entity_poly.entity_id
_entity_poly.type
_entity_poly.pdbx_seq_one_letter_code
_entity_poly.pdbx_strand_id
1 'polypeptide(L)'
;MYLKIERGLSESSIENYTLDVLGFEQFLINKNITKNPVNCDLSSVQTFIYQTAKSLSPNTQARRLSGLRSFFDYMIFESYRASNPTDLIEAPKLGRKLPDVLGLNEIDLLLEQIDLGHPQGYRNRAILEILYGSGIRVSELINLSLSN
;
A
#
# COMPACT_ATOMS: atom_id res chain seq x y z
N MET A 1 -15.82 0.11 -9.43
CA MET A 1 -16.00 1.44 -10.03
C MET A 1 -15.87 2.57 -9.02
N TYR A 2 -16.49 2.50 -7.85
CA TYR A 2 -16.46 3.48 -6.74
C TYR A 2 -15.03 3.96 -6.38
N LEU A 3 -14.10 3.05 -6.06
CA LEU A 3 -12.73 3.41 -5.66
C LEU A 3 -11.96 4.20 -6.73
N LYS A 4 -12.20 3.90 -8.01
CA LYS A 4 -11.51 4.56 -9.13
C LYS A 4 -12.14 5.92 -9.46
N ILE A 5 -13.45 5.99 -9.55
CA ILE A 5 -14.17 7.18 -10.04
C ILE A 5 -14.47 8.16 -8.90
N GLU A 6 -15.11 7.68 -7.82
CA GLU A 6 -15.55 8.55 -6.71
C GLU A 6 -14.40 8.92 -5.76
N ARG A 7 -13.48 7.97 -5.53
CA ARG A 7 -12.35 8.17 -4.60
C ARG A 7 -11.03 8.53 -5.29
N GLY A 8 -10.95 8.45 -6.62
CA GLY A 8 -9.75 8.79 -7.40
C GLY A 8 -8.50 7.96 -7.06
N LEU A 9 -8.66 6.73 -6.56
CA LEU A 9 -7.54 5.89 -6.15
C LEU A 9 -6.80 5.32 -7.35
N SER A 10 -5.48 5.18 -7.22
CA SER A 10 -4.63 4.49 -8.18
C SER A 10 -4.98 3.00 -8.27
N GLU A 11 -4.66 2.36 -9.39
CA GLU A 11 -4.91 0.91 -9.60
C GLU A 11 -4.24 0.06 -8.53
N SER A 12 -3.01 0.37 -8.15
CA SER A 12 -2.30 -0.31 -7.08
C SER A 12 -2.99 -0.17 -5.71
N SER A 13 -3.60 1.00 -5.42
CA SER A 13 -4.38 1.19 -4.18
C SER A 13 -5.66 0.36 -4.20
N ILE A 14 -6.35 0.31 -5.35
CA ILE A 14 -7.57 -0.48 -5.53
C ILE A 14 -7.28 -1.97 -5.34
N GLU A 15 -6.20 -2.46 -5.95
CA GLU A 15 -5.76 -3.85 -5.82
C GLU A 15 -5.47 -4.20 -4.35
N ASN A 16 -4.69 -3.36 -3.65
CA ASN A 16 -4.40 -3.57 -2.24
C ASN A 16 -5.66 -3.56 -1.35
N TYR A 17 -6.60 -2.64 -1.58
CA TYR A 17 -7.85 -2.59 -0.83
C TYR A 17 -8.73 -3.81 -1.11
N THR A 18 -8.73 -4.28 -2.36
CA THR A 18 -9.43 -5.52 -2.72
C THR A 18 -8.86 -6.72 -1.98
N LEU A 19 -7.53 -6.86 -1.93
CA LEU A 19 -6.86 -7.92 -1.18
C LEU A 19 -7.16 -7.85 0.33
N ASP A 20 -7.27 -6.65 0.91
CA ASP A 20 -7.61 -6.49 2.32
C ASP A 20 -9.04 -6.96 2.62
N VAL A 21 -10.01 -6.65 1.74
CA VAL A 21 -11.41 -7.10 1.88
C VAL A 21 -11.53 -8.61 1.69
N LEU A 22 -10.86 -9.18 0.68
CA LEU A 22 -10.81 -10.63 0.46
C LEU A 22 -10.20 -11.37 1.66
N GLY A 23 -9.12 -10.81 2.24
CA GLY A 23 -8.52 -11.34 3.46
C GLY A 23 -9.46 -11.31 4.66
N PHE A 24 -10.28 -10.27 4.77
CA PHE A 24 -11.30 -10.18 5.81
C PHE A 24 -12.44 -11.19 5.57
N GLU A 25 -12.93 -11.32 4.36
CA GLU A 25 -13.95 -12.32 3.99
C GLU A 25 -13.47 -13.75 4.34
N GLN A 26 -12.25 -14.10 3.95
CA GLN A 26 -11.66 -15.40 4.26
C GLN A 26 -11.54 -15.64 5.77
N PHE A 27 -11.20 -14.61 6.54
CA PHE A 27 -11.19 -14.69 8.00
C PHE A 27 -12.58 -14.99 8.57
N LEU A 28 -13.63 -14.32 8.10
CA LEU A 28 -15.01 -14.53 8.55
C LEU A 28 -15.47 -15.96 8.25
N ILE A 29 -15.16 -16.48 7.08
CA ILE A 29 -15.46 -17.86 6.66
C ILE A 29 -14.73 -18.87 7.57
N ASN A 30 -13.42 -18.69 7.76
CA ASN A 30 -12.59 -19.59 8.58
C ASN A 30 -13.01 -19.63 10.05
N LYS A 31 -13.58 -18.54 10.55
CA LYS A 31 -14.10 -18.44 11.92
C LYS A 31 -15.56 -18.86 12.06
N ASN A 32 -16.21 -19.26 10.97
CA ASN A 32 -17.65 -19.58 10.92
C ASN A 32 -18.56 -18.43 11.45
N ILE A 33 -18.14 -17.16 11.31
CA ILE A 33 -18.90 -16.00 11.79
C ILE A 33 -20.02 -15.68 10.79
N THR A 34 -19.66 -15.44 9.54
CA THR A 34 -20.59 -15.19 8.43
C THR A 34 -19.88 -15.43 7.10
N LYS A 35 -20.66 -15.72 6.06
CA LYS A 35 -20.15 -15.78 4.68
C LYS A 35 -20.24 -14.44 3.95
N ASN A 36 -20.89 -13.45 4.56
CA ASN A 36 -21.11 -12.15 3.93
C ASN A 36 -20.51 -11.03 4.81
N PRO A 37 -19.42 -10.37 4.36
CA PRO A 37 -18.80 -9.26 5.09
C PRO A 37 -19.75 -8.09 5.38
N VAL A 38 -20.81 -7.92 4.55
CA VAL A 38 -21.80 -6.84 4.73
C VAL A 38 -22.50 -6.93 6.09
N ASN A 39 -22.76 -8.14 6.59
CA ASN A 39 -23.54 -8.37 7.82
C ASN A 39 -22.66 -8.54 9.08
N CYS A 40 -21.34 -8.32 8.98
CA CYS A 40 -20.46 -8.46 10.14
C CYS A 40 -20.67 -7.32 11.15
N ASP A 41 -20.39 -7.61 12.41
CA ASP A 41 -20.44 -6.66 13.52
C ASP A 41 -19.05 -6.05 13.80
N LEU A 42 -19.03 -5.02 14.66
CA LEU A 42 -17.81 -4.38 15.12
C LEU A 42 -16.81 -5.39 15.72
N SER A 43 -17.30 -6.37 16.48
CA SER A 43 -16.41 -7.32 17.20
C SER A 43 -15.66 -8.21 16.23
N SER A 44 -16.28 -8.60 15.13
CA SER A 44 -15.64 -9.38 14.06
C SER A 44 -14.52 -8.60 13.37
N VAL A 45 -14.78 -7.32 13.07
CA VAL A 45 -13.76 -6.43 12.45
C VAL A 45 -12.60 -6.19 13.41
N GLN A 46 -12.87 -5.90 14.68
CA GLN A 46 -11.84 -5.73 15.71
C GLN A 46 -10.99 -6.99 15.87
N THR A 47 -11.63 -8.16 15.93
CA THR A 47 -10.91 -9.44 16.05
C THR A 47 -9.97 -9.67 14.87
N PHE A 48 -10.43 -9.39 13.65
CA PHE A 48 -9.58 -9.48 12.45
C PHE A 48 -8.38 -8.54 12.53
N ILE A 49 -8.62 -7.26 12.85
CA ILE A 49 -7.55 -6.26 12.97
C ILE A 49 -6.54 -6.66 14.04
N TYR A 50 -6.99 -7.06 15.24
CA TYR A 50 -6.08 -7.45 16.34
C TYR A 50 -5.31 -8.75 16.06
N GLN A 51 -5.92 -9.73 15.40
CA GLN A 51 -5.19 -10.98 15.06
C GLN A 51 -4.11 -10.70 14.01
N THR A 52 -4.42 -9.90 13.00
CA THR A 52 -3.45 -9.55 11.96
C THR A 52 -2.39 -8.56 12.43
N ALA A 53 -2.68 -7.76 13.46
CA ALA A 53 -1.72 -6.84 14.06
C ALA A 53 -0.47 -7.54 14.61
N LYS A 54 -0.58 -8.81 15.05
CA LYS A 54 0.55 -9.57 15.60
C LYS A 54 1.63 -9.91 14.55
N SER A 55 1.27 -9.95 13.28
CA SER A 55 2.15 -10.35 12.17
C SER A 55 2.49 -9.23 11.18
N LEU A 56 1.84 -8.08 11.30
CA LEU A 56 1.96 -6.98 10.35
C LEU A 56 2.65 -5.76 10.95
N SER A 57 3.39 -5.03 10.11
CA SER A 57 3.92 -3.72 10.50
C SER A 57 2.80 -2.71 10.77
N PRO A 58 3.01 -1.68 11.62
CA PRO A 58 2.02 -0.64 11.88
C PRO A 58 1.50 0.06 10.60
N ASN A 59 2.38 0.30 9.62
CA ASN A 59 2.00 0.88 8.33
C ASN A 59 1.04 -0.02 7.56
N THR A 60 1.31 -1.33 7.51
CA THR A 60 0.44 -2.31 6.85
C THR A 60 -0.91 -2.43 7.55
N GLN A 61 -0.92 -2.38 8.90
CA GLN A 61 -2.15 -2.38 9.68
C GLN A 61 -3.01 -1.14 9.39
N ALA A 62 -2.40 0.07 9.39
CA ALA A 62 -3.08 1.32 9.09
C ALA A 62 -3.68 1.30 7.66
N ARG A 63 -2.90 0.82 6.67
CA ARG A 63 -3.37 0.66 5.29
C ARG A 63 -4.56 -0.31 5.21
N ARG A 64 -4.47 -1.46 5.88
CA ARG A 64 -5.55 -2.47 5.91
C ARG A 64 -6.82 -1.91 6.54
N LEU A 65 -6.71 -1.19 7.65
CA LEU A 65 -7.85 -0.53 8.26
C LEU A 65 -8.48 0.49 7.29
N SER A 66 -7.67 1.24 6.54
CA SER A 66 -8.15 2.18 5.53
C SER A 66 -8.88 1.47 4.38
N GLY A 67 -8.40 0.31 3.94
CA GLY A 67 -9.07 -0.52 2.93
C GLY A 67 -10.45 -0.99 3.40
N LEU A 68 -10.54 -1.50 4.63
CA LEU A 68 -11.82 -1.92 5.23
C LEU A 68 -12.77 -0.73 5.44
N ARG A 69 -12.27 0.43 5.91
CA ARG A 69 -13.09 1.66 6.02
C ARG A 69 -13.70 2.03 4.69
N SER A 70 -12.90 2.07 3.64
CA SER A 70 -13.38 2.39 2.29
C SER A 70 -14.41 1.39 1.77
N PHE A 71 -14.28 0.11 2.10
CA PHE A 71 -15.28 -0.91 1.79
C PHE A 71 -16.59 -0.65 2.51
N PHE A 72 -16.58 -0.40 3.82
CA PHE A 72 -17.80 -0.15 4.59
C PHE A 72 -18.43 1.21 4.27
N ASP A 73 -17.63 2.24 3.92
CA ASP A 73 -18.14 3.51 3.40
C ASP A 73 -18.92 3.30 2.09
N TYR A 74 -18.39 2.45 1.20
CA TYR A 74 -19.09 2.06 -0.02
C TYR A 74 -20.40 1.33 0.28
N MET A 75 -20.42 0.43 1.28
CA MET A 75 -21.65 -0.26 1.69
C MET A 75 -22.72 0.70 2.22
N ILE A 76 -22.31 1.79 2.90
CA ILE A 76 -23.24 2.85 3.33
C ILE A 76 -23.71 3.65 2.13
N PHE A 77 -22.80 4.04 1.24
CA PHE A 77 -23.13 4.80 0.04
C PHE A 77 -24.18 4.09 -0.83
N GLU A 78 -24.06 2.78 -0.99
CA GLU A 78 -25.03 1.93 -1.72
C GLU A 78 -26.24 1.51 -0.86
N SER A 79 -26.38 2.04 0.35
CA SER A 79 -27.48 1.72 1.27
C SER A 79 -27.57 0.24 1.69
N TYR A 80 -26.47 -0.52 1.60
CA TYR A 80 -26.42 -1.89 2.13
C TYR A 80 -26.25 -1.94 3.64
N ARG A 81 -25.76 -0.85 4.26
CA ARG A 81 -25.57 -0.70 5.70
C ARG A 81 -25.93 0.71 6.17
N ALA A 82 -26.32 0.81 7.44
CA ALA A 82 -26.63 2.09 8.08
C ALA A 82 -25.39 2.71 8.79
N SER A 83 -24.34 1.94 9.09
CA SER A 83 -23.16 2.41 9.86
C SER A 83 -21.89 1.66 9.44
N ASN A 84 -20.75 2.32 9.63
CA ASN A 84 -19.46 1.74 9.37
C ASN A 84 -18.89 1.11 10.66
N PRO A 85 -18.68 -0.22 10.72
CA PRO A 85 -18.18 -0.88 11.92
C PRO A 85 -16.72 -0.54 12.22
N THR A 86 -16.01 0.15 11.34
CA THR A 86 -14.62 0.58 11.56
C THR A 86 -14.49 1.95 12.20
N ASP A 87 -15.57 2.72 12.38
CA ASP A 87 -15.52 4.11 12.87
C ASP A 87 -14.91 4.22 14.27
N LEU A 88 -15.18 3.24 15.12
CA LEU A 88 -14.66 3.17 16.49
C LEU A 88 -13.28 2.49 16.61
N ILE A 89 -12.69 2.07 15.49
CA ILE A 89 -11.37 1.41 15.51
C ILE A 89 -10.29 2.45 15.27
N GLU A 90 -9.45 2.66 16.27
CA GLU A 90 -8.29 3.55 16.16
C GLU A 90 -7.21 2.96 15.26
N ALA A 91 -6.65 3.78 14.39
CA ALA A 91 -5.49 3.40 13.60
C ALA A 91 -4.24 3.28 14.51
N PRO A 92 -3.31 2.36 14.21
CA PRO A 92 -2.07 2.26 14.96
C PRO A 92 -1.26 3.55 14.83
N LYS A 93 -0.60 3.94 15.93
CA LYS A 93 0.31 5.10 15.92
C LYS A 93 1.51 4.77 15.03
N LEU A 94 1.68 5.55 13.97
CA LEU A 94 2.81 5.43 13.07
C LEU A 94 3.97 6.25 13.61
N GLY A 95 5.08 5.58 13.95
CA GLY A 95 6.33 6.27 14.25
C GLY A 95 6.89 6.92 12.97
N ARG A 96 7.32 8.18 13.05
CA ARG A 96 8.12 8.79 11.99
C ARG A 96 9.54 8.22 12.06
N LYS A 97 9.84 7.26 11.18
CA LYS A 97 11.23 6.90 10.93
C LYS A 97 11.77 7.84 9.86
N LEU A 98 12.83 8.59 10.21
CA LEU A 98 13.56 9.37 9.20
C LEU A 98 14.17 8.38 8.20
N PRO A 99 14.08 8.66 6.90
CA PRO A 99 14.71 7.81 5.90
C PRO A 99 16.25 7.89 6.06
N ASP A 100 16.89 6.75 5.90
CA ASP A 100 18.33 6.70 5.72
C ASP A 100 18.65 7.26 4.32
N VAL A 101 19.51 8.25 4.23
CA VAL A 101 19.89 8.89 2.97
C VAL A 101 21.36 8.60 2.68
N LEU A 102 21.66 8.33 1.41
CA LEU A 102 23.05 8.18 0.96
C LEU A 102 23.69 9.57 0.81
N GLY A 103 24.91 9.70 1.32
CA GLY A 103 25.74 10.88 1.11
C GLY A 103 26.35 10.90 -0.31
N LEU A 104 26.84 12.07 -0.73
CA LEU A 104 27.49 12.23 -2.04
C LEU A 104 28.63 11.23 -2.25
N ASN A 105 29.50 11.07 -1.26
CA ASN A 105 30.65 10.14 -1.35
C ASN A 105 30.18 8.68 -1.52
N GLU A 106 29.05 8.29 -0.94
CA GLU A 106 28.51 6.94 -1.06
C GLU A 106 27.93 6.71 -2.46
N ILE A 107 27.32 7.74 -3.06
CA ILE A 107 26.84 7.70 -4.44
C ILE A 107 28.01 7.60 -5.42
N ASP A 108 29.07 8.39 -5.23
CA ASP A 108 30.25 8.34 -6.06
C ASP A 108 30.89 6.95 -6.02
N LEU A 109 31.07 6.37 -4.83
CA LEU A 109 31.53 5.00 -4.66
C LEU A 109 30.65 3.97 -5.36
N LEU A 110 29.33 4.12 -5.33
CA LEU A 110 28.41 3.23 -6.06
C LEU A 110 28.59 3.34 -7.57
N LEU A 111 28.77 4.55 -8.09
CA LEU A 111 28.99 4.77 -9.52
C LEU A 111 30.35 4.22 -9.99
N GLU A 112 31.38 4.30 -9.16
CA GLU A 112 32.71 3.75 -9.46
C GLU A 112 32.73 2.21 -9.51
N GLN A 113 31.84 1.53 -8.75
CA GLN A 113 31.76 0.07 -8.77
C GLN A 113 31.06 -0.49 -10.02
N ILE A 114 30.50 0.36 -10.88
CA ILE A 114 29.85 -0.10 -12.11
C ILE A 114 30.91 -0.42 -13.17
N ASP A 115 31.00 -1.69 -13.52
CA ASP A 115 31.86 -2.13 -14.63
C ASP A 115 31.28 -1.65 -15.97
N LEU A 116 31.93 -0.62 -16.55
CA LEU A 116 31.54 -0.07 -17.85
C LEU A 116 31.93 -0.99 -19.03
N GLY A 117 32.77 -2.00 -18.81
CA GLY A 117 33.05 -3.05 -19.78
C GLY A 117 31.95 -4.09 -19.92
N HIS A 118 31.04 -4.16 -18.92
CA HIS A 118 29.89 -5.03 -19.00
C HIS A 118 28.85 -4.45 -19.99
N PRO A 119 28.16 -5.27 -20.82
CA PRO A 119 27.17 -4.80 -21.81
C PRO A 119 26.07 -3.89 -21.26
N GLN A 120 25.76 -4.01 -19.97
CA GLN A 120 24.76 -3.19 -19.29
C GLN A 120 25.36 -2.07 -18.41
N GLY A 121 26.66 -1.90 -18.39
CA GLY A 121 27.36 -0.97 -17.51
C GLY A 121 26.89 0.48 -17.69
N TYR A 122 26.90 0.97 -18.89
CA TYR A 122 26.43 2.34 -19.21
C TYR A 122 24.96 2.56 -18.86
N ARG A 123 24.09 1.56 -19.13
CA ARG A 123 22.68 1.62 -18.76
C ARG A 123 22.50 1.72 -17.24
N ASN A 124 23.20 0.87 -16.48
CA ASN A 124 23.11 0.86 -15.02
C ASN A 124 23.61 2.16 -14.41
N ARG A 125 24.68 2.72 -14.95
CA ARG A 125 25.20 4.01 -14.54
C ARG A 125 24.21 5.13 -14.81
N ALA A 126 23.65 5.19 -16.03
CA ALA A 126 22.63 6.18 -16.39
C ALA A 126 21.39 6.10 -15.48
N ILE A 127 20.94 4.90 -15.13
CA ILE A 127 19.84 4.69 -14.18
C ILE A 127 20.13 5.36 -12.83
N LEU A 128 21.31 5.10 -12.25
CA LEU A 128 21.68 5.67 -10.95
C LEU A 128 21.86 7.19 -11.01
N GLU A 129 22.52 7.70 -12.05
CA GLU A 129 22.73 9.14 -12.24
C GLU A 129 21.39 9.88 -12.40
N ILE A 130 20.45 9.33 -13.18
CA ILE A 130 19.12 9.94 -13.37
C ILE A 130 18.31 9.90 -12.07
N LEU A 131 18.25 8.74 -11.37
CA LEU A 131 17.53 8.61 -10.12
C LEU A 131 18.04 9.60 -9.07
N TYR A 132 19.36 9.70 -8.92
CA TYR A 132 19.97 10.57 -7.94
C TYR A 132 19.86 12.06 -8.34
N GLY A 133 20.16 12.40 -9.59
CA GLY A 133 20.20 13.78 -10.06
C GLY A 133 18.81 14.43 -10.20
N SER A 134 17.79 13.65 -10.55
CA SER A 134 16.42 14.16 -10.74
C SER A 134 15.44 13.82 -9.61
N GLY A 135 15.78 12.87 -8.74
CA GLY A 135 14.92 12.43 -7.66
C GLY A 135 13.60 11.76 -8.11
N ILE A 136 13.52 11.32 -9.35
CA ILE A 136 12.34 10.62 -9.86
C ILE A 136 12.21 9.22 -9.26
N ARG A 137 10.98 8.70 -9.22
CA ARG A 137 10.72 7.34 -8.76
C ARG A 137 11.14 6.31 -9.82
N VAL A 138 11.47 5.09 -9.38
CA VAL A 138 11.80 3.98 -10.29
C VAL A 138 10.71 3.76 -11.34
N SER A 139 9.44 3.85 -10.97
CA SER A 139 8.30 3.74 -11.90
C SER A 139 8.25 4.86 -12.93
N GLU A 140 8.70 6.05 -12.59
CA GLU A 140 8.80 7.19 -13.51
C GLU A 140 9.98 7.00 -14.45
N LEU A 141 11.13 6.53 -13.94
CA LEU A 141 12.30 6.23 -14.74
C LEU A 141 12.02 5.19 -15.84
N ILE A 142 11.37 4.06 -15.51
CA ILE A 142 11.08 3.00 -16.49
C ILE A 142 10.07 3.41 -17.57
N ASN A 143 9.29 4.47 -17.31
CA ASN A 143 8.36 5.05 -18.28
C ASN A 143 8.90 6.32 -18.94
N LEU A 144 10.15 6.69 -18.68
CA LEU A 144 10.79 7.85 -19.31
C LEU A 144 10.99 7.58 -20.80
N SER A 145 10.57 8.52 -21.63
CA SER A 145 10.80 8.47 -23.08
C SER A 145 11.72 9.60 -23.53
N LEU A 146 12.42 9.40 -24.64
CA LEU A 146 13.32 10.41 -25.22
C LEU A 146 12.59 11.66 -25.74
N SER A 147 11.27 11.61 -25.81
CA SER A 147 10.42 12.71 -26.26
C SER A 147 9.84 13.56 -25.12
N ASN A 148 10.20 13.27 -23.89
CA ASN A 148 9.72 14.00 -22.71
C ASN A 148 10.76 15.01 -22.23
#